data_3acd2c5b3e9b55a5c960a7f34a3be9a3
#
_entry.id   3acd2c5b3e9b55a5c960a7f34a3be9a3
#
_cell.length_a   1.000
_cell.length_b   1.000
_cell.length_c   1.000
_cell.angle_alpha   90.00
_cell.angle_beta   90.00
_cell.angle_gamma   90.00
#
_symmetry.space_group_name_H-M   'P 1'
#
loop_
_entity.id
_entity.type
_entity.pdbx_description
1 polymer ?
#
loop_
_entity_poly.entity_id
_entity_poly.type
_entity_poly.pdbx_seq_one_letter_code
_entity_poly.pdbx_strand_id
1 'polypeptide(L)'
;MAKRILIIDDEDHIRQVMRLTLEAAGYEAGEAADGPRGLEAFGDGSTWDAVLLDQKMPGMDGLETLRRIKERNAGARVIMVTAYASIELAVDAMKLGASDFVRKPMTPEILRNAVTAALAKSGAAAGPQLGPVAEPISGRSHPLVTVVTMNGFRFWPATEAEGKTAAPNERLFLVRHPEGRVERVQVEITQQAVGVVGRATRRSFPIAGDFWTAQAEHALGAFLWDEGRIPPHGRMSITALDQAAMELAGRWEGQD
;
A
#
# COMPACT_ATOMS: atom_id res chain seq x y z
N MET A 1 14.55 14.97 24.62
CA MET A 1 13.52 15.90 24.11
C MET A 1 12.41 15.07 23.50
N ALA A 2 11.14 15.47 23.68
CA ALA A 2 10.02 14.81 23.04
C ALA A 2 10.14 14.94 21.51
N LYS A 3 9.74 13.89 20.80
CA LYS A 3 9.69 13.90 19.32
C LYS A 3 8.49 14.70 18.84
N ARG A 4 8.65 15.49 17.80
CA ARG A 4 7.65 16.42 17.29
C ARG A 4 7.06 15.89 15.98
N ILE A 5 5.73 15.76 15.94
CA ILE A 5 4.98 15.21 14.81
C ILE A 5 4.03 16.29 14.27
N LEU A 6 4.11 16.58 12.98
CA LEU A 6 3.17 17.47 12.31
C LEU A 6 2.02 16.64 11.71
N ILE A 7 0.79 17.04 11.99
CA ILE A 7 -0.44 16.42 11.45
C ILE A 7 -1.02 17.38 10.41
N ILE A 8 -1.20 16.91 9.18
CA ILE A 8 -1.81 17.66 8.08
C ILE A 8 -3.02 16.88 7.57
N ASP A 9 -4.22 17.38 7.85
CA ASP A 9 -5.49 16.71 7.57
C ASP A 9 -6.60 17.76 7.56
N ASP A 10 -7.58 17.72 6.69
CA ASP A 10 -8.64 18.73 6.65
C ASP A 10 -9.79 18.45 7.63
N GLU A 11 -9.89 17.24 8.18
CA GLU A 11 -10.91 16.84 9.13
C GLU A 11 -10.51 17.14 10.57
N ASP A 12 -11.11 18.20 11.18
CA ASP A 12 -10.80 18.64 12.56
C ASP A 12 -10.84 17.53 13.61
N HIS A 13 -11.88 16.68 13.56
CA HIS A 13 -12.05 15.60 14.54
C HIS A 13 -10.97 14.51 14.39
N ILE A 14 -10.52 14.25 13.16
CA ILE A 14 -9.43 13.29 12.89
C ILE A 14 -8.11 13.84 13.41
N ARG A 15 -7.80 15.12 13.13
CA ARG A 15 -6.60 15.78 13.69
C ARG A 15 -6.59 15.70 15.21
N GLN A 16 -7.73 16.02 15.85
CA GLN A 16 -7.85 15.96 17.30
C GLN A 16 -7.59 14.54 17.86
N VAL A 17 -8.16 13.50 17.24
CA VAL A 17 -7.93 12.10 17.65
C VAL A 17 -6.47 11.71 17.47
N MET A 18 -5.85 12.03 16.33
CA MET A 18 -4.44 11.77 16.10
C MET A 18 -3.56 12.50 17.11
N ARG A 19 -3.81 13.78 17.36
CA ARG A 19 -3.07 14.58 18.35
C ARG A 19 -3.13 13.94 19.73
N LEU A 20 -4.33 13.66 20.25
CA LEU A 20 -4.50 13.04 21.58
C LEU A 20 -3.79 11.67 21.67
N THR A 21 -3.83 10.88 20.59
CA THR A 21 -3.14 9.59 20.53
C THR A 21 -1.62 9.76 20.62
N LEU A 22 -1.06 10.75 19.94
CA LEU A 22 0.38 11.03 19.93
C LEU A 22 0.84 11.62 21.26
N GLU A 23 0.10 12.59 21.82
CA GLU A 23 0.38 13.18 23.12
C GLU A 23 0.35 12.13 24.24
N ALA A 24 -0.63 11.20 24.21
CA ALA A 24 -0.69 10.07 25.15
C ALA A 24 0.52 9.12 25.02
N ALA A 25 1.17 9.09 23.85
CA ALA A 25 2.39 8.33 23.62
C ALA A 25 3.68 9.12 23.90
N GLY A 26 3.58 10.36 24.40
CA GLY A 26 4.72 11.19 24.77
C GLY A 26 5.34 11.99 23.61
N TYR A 27 4.65 12.11 22.47
CA TYR A 27 5.05 12.99 21.36
C TYR A 27 4.48 14.39 21.54
N GLU A 28 5.13 15.39 20.96
CA GLU A 28 4.54 16.72 20.75
C GLU A 28 3.90 16.76 19.36
N ALA A 29 2.64 17.21 19.27
CA ALA A 29 1.92 17.25 18.01
C ALA A 29 1.60 18.71 17.60
N GLY A 30 1.89 19.05 16.34
CA GLY A 30 1.39 20.26 15.69
C GLY A 30 0.35 19.90 14.64
N GLU A 31 -0.52 20.84 14.31
CA GLU A 31 -1.65 20.61 13.39
C GLU A 31 -1.67 21.64 12.26
N ALA A 32 -2.08 21.17 11.08
CA ALA A 32 -2.41 22.01 9.93
C ALA A 32 -3.65 21.46 9.22
N ALA A 33 -4.55 22.34 8.78
CA ALA A 33 -5.84 21.97 8.24
C ALA A 33 -5.86 21.75 6.71
N ASP A 34 -4.74 21.96 6.03
CA ASP A 34 -4.60 21.79 4.58
C ASP A 34 -3.11 21.72 4.16
N GLY A 35 -2.87 21.36 2.89
CA GLY A 35 -1.52 21.27 2.35
C GLY A 35 -0.71 22.56 2.46
N PRO A 36 -1.23 23.74 2.02
CA PRO A 36 -0.52 25.02 2.13
C PRO A 36 -0.10 25.38 3.55
N ARG A 37 -1.02 25.26 4.52
CA ARG A 37 -0.69 25.50 5.96
C ARG A 37 0.27 24.45 6.48
N GLY A 38 0.15 23.21 6.04
CA GLY A 38 1.09 22.13 6.35
C GLY A 38 2.50 22.46 5.90
N LEU A 39 2.66 22.96 4.68
CA LEU A 39 3.95 23.39 4.12
C LEU A 39 4.52 24.62 4.84
N GLU A 40 3.67 25.55 5.27
CA GLU A 40 4.08 26.69 6.07
C GLU A 40 4.59 26.23 7.45
N ALA A 41 3.81 25.39 8.14
CA ALA A 41 4.20 24.82 9.45
C ALA A 41 5.43 23.93 9.38
N PHE A 42 5.62 23.20 8.27
CA PHE A 42 6.79 22.37 8.04
C PHE A 42 8.06 23.20 7.90
N GLY A 43 8.00 24.37 7.24
CA GLY A 43 9.15 25.25 7.03
C GLY A 43 10.24 24.57 6.21
N ASP A 44 11.44 24.47 6.78
CA ASP A 44 12.59 23.73 6.26
C ASP A 44 12.65 22.27 6.75
N GLY A 45 11.69 21.87 7.60
CA GLY A 45 11.60 20.53 8.17
C GLY A 45 12.54 20.26 9.34
N SER A 46 13.31 21.23 9.81
CA SER A 46 14.24 21.05 10.95
C SER A 46 13.51 20.87 12.29
N THR A 47 12.26 21.31 12.35
CA THR A 47 11.44 21.31 13.57
C THR A 47 10.73 19.99 13.82
N TRP A 48 10.48 19.19 12.77
CA TRP A 48 9.62 18.03 12.83
C TRP A 48 10.38 16.73 12.64
N ASP A 49 10.14 15.76 13.51
CA ASP A 49 10.72 14.42 13.42
C ASP A 49 9.97 13.51 12.43
N ALA A 50 8.64 13.72 12.27
CA ALA A 50 7.82 13.08 11.25
C ALA A 50 6.58 13.93 10.92
N VAL A 51 5.94 13.62 9.79
CA VAL A 51 4.70 14.24 9.32
C VAL A 51 3.67 13.15 9.07
N LEU A 52 2.45 13.32 9.60
CA LEU A 52 1.25 12.57 9.21
C LEU A 52 0.51 13.41 8.19
N LEU A 53 0.19 12.86 7.03
CA LEU A 53 -0.34 13.61 5.90
C LEU A 53 -1.54 12.91 5.28
N ASP A 54 -2.70 13.56 5.31
CA ASP A 54 -3.86 13.07 4.57
C ASP A 54 -3.70 13.26 3.06
N GLN A 55 -4.33 12.38 2.29
CA GLN A 55 -4.32 12.44 0.83
C GLN A 55 -5.39 13.39 0.30
N LYS A 56 -6.61 13.32 0.83
CA LYS A 56 -7.74 14.00 0.23
C LYS A 56 -8.06 15.31 0.95
N MET A 57 -7.37 16.36 0.57
CA MET A 57 -7.58 17.69 1.11
C MET A 57 -8.04 18.66 0.02
N PRO A 58 -8.86 19.68 0.35
CA PRO A 58 -9.25 20.72 -0.61
C PRO A 58 -8.06 21.50 -1.16
N GLY A 59 -8.06 21.74 -2.45
CA GLY A 59 -7.05 22.53 -3.13
C GLY A 59 -5.77 21.75 -3.43
N MET A 60 -4.86 21.64 -2.48
CA MET A 60 -3.61 20.87 -2.63
C MET A 60 -3.76 19.51 -1.96
N ASP A 61 -3.65 18.44 -2.74
CA ASP A 61 -3.74 17.08 -2.23
C ASP A 61 -2.47 16.61 -1.50
N GLY A 62 -2.54 15.41 -0.89
CA GLY A 62 -1.44 14.86 -0.11
C GLY A 62 -0.21 14.51 -0.95
N LEU A 63 -0.36 13.98 -2.18
CA LEU A 63 0.80 13.66 -3.02
C LEU A 63 1.57 14.92 -3.43
N GLU A 64 0.86 15.98 -3.80
CA GLU A 64 1.48 17.26 -4.12
C GLU A 64 2.15 17.89 -2.89
N THR A 65 1.50 17.79 -1.71
CA THR A 65 2.08 18.23 -0.44
C THR A 65 3.34 17.43 -0.09
N LEU A 66 3.29 16.10 -0.24
CA LEU A 66 4.44 15.21 -0.04
C LEU A 66 5.60 15.59 -0.94
N ARG A 67 5.35 15.80 -2.24
CA ARG A 67 6.37 16.20 -3.21
C ARG A 67 7.08 17.47 -2.75
N ARG A 68 6.34 18.51 -2.37
CA ARG A 68 6.90 19.78 -1.89
C ARG A 68 7.65 19.68 -0.56
N ILE A 69 7.18 18.82 0.36
CA ILE A 69 7.93 18.51 1.59
C ILE A 69 9.28 17.88 1.24
N LYS A 70 9.29 16.91 0.31
CA LYS A 70 10.52 16.23 -0.12
C LYS A 70 11.48 17.14 -0.89
N GLU A 71 10.97 18.09 -1.65
CA GLU A 71 11.78 19.12 -2.31
C GLU A 71 12.50 20.03 -1.28
N ARG A 72 11.86 20.34 -0.16
CA ARG A 72 12.47 21.14 0.93
C ARG A 72 13.42 20.33 1.79
N ASN A 73 13.05 19.09 2.10
CA ASN A 73 13.84 18.17 2.90
C ASN A 73 13.63 16.71 2.43
N ALA A 74 14.55 16.21 1.61
CA ALA A 74 14.49 14.84 1.10
C ALA A 74 14.50 13.78 2.21
N GLY A 75 15.08 14.09 3.38
CA GLY A 75 15.14 13.22 4.56
C GLY A 75 13.89 13.27 5.44
N ALA A 76 12.89 14.11 5.14
CA ALA A 76 11.66 14.21 5.92
C ALA A 76 10.94 12.87 6.00
N ARG A 77 10.51 12.49 7.20
CA ARG A 77 9.72 11.28 7.41
C ARG A 77 8.25 11.62 7.27
N VAL A 78 7.64 11.23 6.15
CA VAL A 78 6.22 11.49 5.87
C VAL A 78 5.46 10.18 5.83
N ILE A 79 4.44 10.07 6.65
CA ILE A 79 3.51 8.94 6.71
C ILE A 79 2.18 9.41 6.10
N MET A 80 1.75 8.78 5.02
CA MET A 80 0.44 9.05 4.44
C MET A 80 -0.65 8.41 5.29
N VAL A 81 -1.70 9.17 5.63
CA VAL A 81 -2.84 8.69 6.44
C VAL A 81 -4.12 9.03 5.73
N THR A 82 -4.82 8.06 5.11
CA THR A 82 -5.96 8.35 4.27
C THR A 82 -7.08 7.31 4.32
N ALA A 83 -8.32 7.72 4.11
CA ALA A 83 -9.46 6.83 3.90
C ALA A 83 -9.49 6.24 2.48
N TYR A 84 -8.80 6.89 1.53
CA TYR A 84 -8.80 6.51 0.11
C TYR A 84 -7.52 5.76 -0.24
N ALA A 85 -7.29 4.62 0.43
CA ALA A 85 -6.13 3.79 0.17
C ALA A 85 -6.36 2.95 -1.09
N SER A 86 -5.65 3.27 -2.17
CA SER A 86 -5.49 2.37 -3.32
C SER A 86 -4.03 1.94 -3.44
N ILE A 87 -3.80 0.82 -4.12
CA ILE A 87 -2.43 0.32 -4.34
C ILE A 87 -1.64 1.35 -5.16
N GLU A 88 -2.26 1.96 -6.16
CA GLU A 88 -1.65 2.98 -7.01
C GLU A 88 -1.22 4.19 -6.18
N LEU A 89 -2.10 4.69 -5.32
CA LEU A 89 -1.78 5.81 -4.43
C LEU A 89 -0.62 5.48 -3.50
N ALA A 90 -0.63 4.28 -2.91
CA ALA A 90 0.46 3.84 -2.04
C ALA A 90 1.79 3.74 -2.80
N VAL A 91 1.78 3.18 -4.02
CA VAL A 91 2.95 3.09 -4.89
C VAL A 91 3.47 4.49 -5.26
N ASP A 92 2.60 5.42 -5.63
CA ASP A 92 3.01 6.77 -6.01
C ASP A 92 3.55 7.55 -4.80
N ALA A 93 2.92 7.43 -3.61
CA ALA A 93 3.45 7.99 -2.38
C ALA A 93 4.85 7.45 -2.04
N MET A 94 5.06 6.14 -2.19
CA MET A 94 6.37 5.53 -1.94
C MET A 94 7.43 5.97 -2.96
N LYS A 95 7.08 6.09 -4.25
CA LYS A 95 7.99 6.64 -5.28
C LYS A 95 8.40 8.09 -4.97
N LEU A 96 7.48 8.88 -4.41
CA LEU A 96 7.75 10.24 -3.93
C LEU A 96 8.53 10.27 -2.61
N GLY A 97 8.81 9.11 -2.01
CA GLY A 97 9.62 8.98 -0.81
C GLY A 97 8.84 9.05 0.50
N ALA A 98 7.55 8.72 0.52
CA ALA A 98 6.83 8.50 1.78
C ALA A 98 7.55 7.42 2.62
N SER A 99 7.56 7.59 3.93
CA SER A 99 8.19 6.65 4.87
C SER A 99 7.27 5.49 5.20
N ASP A 100 5.96 5.73 5.19
CA ASP A 100 4.93 4.76 5.48
C ASP A 100 3.55 5.23 4.98
N PHE A 101 2.55 4.35 5.09
CA PHE A 101 1.19 4.61 4.67
C PHE A 101 0.21 3.94 5.65
N VAL A 102 -0.78 4.68 6.15
CA VAL A 102 -1.79 4.21 7.11
C VAL A 102 -3.18 4.48 6.57
N ARG A 103 -4.05 3.48 6.62
CA ARG A 103 -5.45 3.61 6.21
C ARG A 103 -6.34 4.07 7.36
N LYS A 104 -7.23 5.03 7.11
CA LYS A 104 -8.35 5.37 7.99
C LYS A 104 -9.53 4.39 7.74
N PRO A 105 -10.30 3.94 8.76
CA PRO A 105 -10.10 4.22 10.18
C PRO A 105 -8.94 3.41 10.75
N MET A 106 -8.17 4.02 11.66
CA MET A 106 -7.03 3.40 12.31
C MET A 106 -7.19 3.38 13.82
N THR A 107 -6.62 2.37 14.46
CA THR A 107 -6.55 2.33 15.93
C THR A 107 -5.38 3.19 16.44
N PRO A 108 -5.44 3.66 17.70
CA PRO A 108 -4.31 4.34 18.34
C PRO A 108 -3.01 3.56 18.28
N GLU A 109 -3.09 2.23 18.32
CA GLU A 109 -1.93 1.34 18.24
C GLU A 109 -1.29 1.35 16.85
N ILE A 110 -2.09 1.26 15.78
CA ILE A 110 -1.60 1.33 14.39
C ILE A 110 -0.88 2.64 14.15
N LEU A 111 -1.47 3.77 14.58
CA LEU A 111 -0.86 5.09 14.43
C LEU A 111 0.49 5.18 15.16
N ARG A 112 0.55 4.76 16.43
CA ARG A 112 1.79 4.75 17.21
C ARG A 112 2.88 3.89 16.59
N ASN A 113 2.51 2.69 16.12
CA ASN A 113 3.46 1.77 15.48
C ASN A 113 4.05 2.36 14.19
N ALA A 114 3.22 2.98 13.35
CA ALA A 114 3.67 3.64 12.13
C ALA A 114 4.65 4.79 12.43
N VAL A 115 4.31 5.65 13.41
CA VAL A 115 5.20 6.75 13.82
C VAL A 115 6.51 6.21 14.41
N THR A 116 6.45 5.21 15.28
CA THR A 116 7.65 4.60 15.88
C THR A 116 8.55 3.98 14.81
N ALA A 117 7.97 3.27 13.85
CA ALA A 117 8.70 2.66 12.74
C ALA A 117 9.36 3.72 11.84
N ALA A 118 8.65 4.81 11.53
CA ALA A 118 9.20 5.91 10.74
C ALA A 118 10.35 6.62 11.45
N LEU A 119 10.24 6.81 12.77
CA LEU A 119 11.28 7.44 13.59
C LEU A 119 12.53 6.56 13.76
N ALA A 120 12.36 5.23 13.78
CA ALA A 120 13.47 4.28 13.90
C ALA A 120 14.32 4.17 12.62
N LYS A 121 13.76 4.51 11.46
CA LYS A 121 14.52 4.57 10.19
C LYS A 121 15.48 5.75 10.27
N SER A 122 16.78 5.50 10.51
CA SER A 122 17.83 6.54 10.47
C SER A 122 17.82 7.25 9.13
N GLY A 123 17.88 8.59 9.18
CA GLY A 123 17.79 9.47 8.01
C GLY A 123 18.88 9.25 6.97
N ALA A 124 18.67 8.28 6.12
CA ALA A 124 19.26 8.19 4.81
C ALA A 124 18.09 8.05 3.83
N ALA A 125 18.13 8.81 2.74
CA ALA A 125 17.26 8.63 1.58
C ALA A 125 17.50 7.22 1.01
N ALA A 126 16.85 6.25 1.62
CA ALA A 126 16.73 4.90 1.10
C ALA A 126 15.23 4.66 1.03
N GLY A 127 14.71 4.67 -0.20
CA GLY A 127 13.53 3.90 -0.50
C GLY A 127 13.62 2.52 0.17
N PRO A 128 12.54 1.72 0.25
CA PRO A 128 12.59 0.46 0.96
C PRO A 128 13.86 -0.25 0.56
N GLN A 129 14.79 -0.40 1.50
CA GLN A 129 15.96 -1.25 1.26
C GLN A 129 15.36 -2.64 1.10
N LEU A 130 15.21 -3.04 -0.15
CA LEU A 130 15.22 -4.43 -0.51
C LEU A 130 16.45 -5.01 0.18
N GLY A 131 16.27 -5.77 1.25
CA GLY A 131 17.33 -6.56 1.85
C GLY A 131 18.04 -7.30 0.72
N PRO A 132 19.29 -7.73 0.90
CA PRO A 132 20.08 -8.28 -0.18
C PRO A 132 19.22 -9.27 -0.96
N VAL A 133 19.03 -8.96 -2.25
CA VAL A 133 18.39 -9.86 -3.20
C VAL A 133 19.17 -11.15 -3.07
N ALA A 134 18.53 -12.21 -2.60
CA ALA A 134 19.11 -13.53 -2.70
C ALA A 134 19.54 -13.68 -4.15
N GLU A 135 20.83 -14.06 -4.35
CA GLU A 135 21.39 -14.21 -5.69
C GLU A 135 20.44 -15.01 -6.58
N PRO A 136 20.27 -14.64 -7.84
CA PRO A 136 19.40 -15.36 -8.73
C PRO A 136 19.92 -16.79 -8.85
N ILE A 137 19.11 -17.74 -8.39
CA ILE A 137 19.29 -19.14 -8.77
C ILE A 137 19.14 -19.17 -10.28
N SER A 138 20.24 -19.38 -10.96
CA SER A 138 20.35 -19.42 -12.42
C SER A 138 19.38 -20.45 -13.00
N GLY A 139 18.41 -20.00 -13.78
CA GLY A 139 17.56 -20.87 -14.55
C GLY A 139 16.20 -20.26 -14.91
N ARG A 140 16.17 -19.46 -16.01
CA ARG A 140 15.00 -19.00 -16.78
C ARG A 140 14.15 -17.87 -16.22
N SER A 141 14.42 -16.72 -16.76
CA SER A 141 13.62 -15.56 -17.21
C SER A 141 12.12 -15.53 -16.86
N HIS A 142 11.79 -14.85 -15.78
CA HIS A 142 10.88 -13.72 -15.60
C HIS A 142 11.19 -13.17 -14.21
N PRO A 143 11.36 -11.86 -14.00
CA PRO A 143 11.51 -11.34 -12.67
C PRO A 143 10.20 -11.63 -11.93
N LEU A 144 10.24 -12.51 -10.94
CA LEU A 144 9.13 -12.72 -10.01
C LEU A 144 8.87 -11.38 -9.33
N VAL A 145 7.83 -10.67 -9.77
CA VAL A 145 7.43 -9.42 -9.15
C VAL A 145 6.91 -9.76 -7.75
N THR A 146 7.70 -9.48 -6.73
CA THR A 146 7.26 -9.62 -5.35
C THR A 146 6.43 -8.39 -5.01
N VAL A 147 5.15 -8.58 -4.80
CA VAL A 147 4.27 -7.53 -4.28
C VAL A 147 4.48 -7.43 -2.78
N VAL A 148 4.68 -6.20 -2.28
CA VAL A 148 4.86 -5.92 -0.86
C VAL A 148 3.68 -5.07 -0.40
N THR A 149 2.88 -5.59 0.53
CA THR A 149 1.87 -4.79 1.21
C THR A 149 2.49 -3.99 2.34
N MET A 150 1.94 -2.82 2.64
CA MET A 150 2.56 -1.89 3.60
C MET A 150 2.46 -2.32 5.06
N ASN A 151 1.54 -3.25 5.38
CA ASN A 151 1.51 -3.94 6.66
C ASN A 151 2.53 -5.11 6.75
N GLY A 152 3.47 -5.18 5.78
CA GLY A 152 4.63 -6.05 5.83
C GLY A 152 4.44 -7.45 5.22
N PHE A 153 3.27 -7.77 4.67
CA PHE A 153 3.13 -8.99 3.89
C PHE A 153 3.89 -8.85 2.57
N ARG A 154 4.47 -9.94 2.13
CA ARG A 154 5.10 -10.05 0.81
C ARG A 154 4.51 -11.26 0.11
N PHE A 155 4.12 -11.12 -1.14
CA PHE A 155 3.63 -12.26 -1.88
C PHE A 155 4.11 -12.24 -3.33
N TRP A 156 4.19 -13.43 -3.90
CA TRP A 156 4.64 -13.67 -5.27
C TRP A 156 3.94 -14.90 -5.84
N PRO A 157 3.76 -14.98 -7.16
CA PRO A 157 3.21 -16.17 -7.80
C PRO A 157 4.07 -17.40 -7.48
N ALA A 158 3.43 -18.51 -7.11
CA ALA A 158 4.14 -19.77 -6.91
C ALA A 158 4.61 -20.33 -8.26
N THR A 159 5.85 -20.80 -8.31
CA THR A 159 6.38 -21.50 -9.49
C THR A 159 5.86 -22.93 -9.56
N GLU A 160 5.91 -23.57 -10.75
CA GLU A 160 5.53 -24.98 -10.93
C GLU A 160 6.31 -25.93 -10.00
N ALA A 161 7.55 -25.58 -9.64
CA ALA A 161 8.37 -26.35 -8.71
C ALA A 161 7.90 -26.27 -7.25
N GLU A 162 7.13 -25.22 -6.90
CA GLU A 162 6.68 -24.93 -5.53
C GLU A 162 5.24 -25.37 -5.26
N GLY A 163 4.51 -25.86 -6.26
CA GLY A 163 3.12 -26.27 -6.09
C GLY A 163 2.57 -27.17 -7.19
N LYS A 164 1.41 -27.74 -6.95
CA LYS A 164 0.62 -28.41 -7.99
C LYS A 164 0.23 -27.39 -9.06
N THR A 165 0.20 -27.81 -10.31
CA THR A 165 -0.37 -27.03 -11.41
C THR A 165 -1.77 -26.54 -11.02
N ALA A 166 -1.94 -25.22 -10.92
CA ALA A 166 -3.24 -24.63 -10.64
C ALA A 166 -4.19 -24.84 -11.83
N ALA A 167 -5.48 -24.94 -11.56
CA ALA A 167 -6.47 -24.96 -12.65
C ALA A 167 -6.42 -23.61 -13.42
N PRO A 168 -6.87 -23.55 -14.68
CA PRO A 168 -6.81 -22.33 -15.49
C PRO A 168 -7.47 -21.09 -14.83
N ASN A 169 -8.46 -21.34 -13.97
CA ASN A 169 -9.16 -20.30 -13.20
C ASN A 169 -8.59 -20.07 -11.80
N GLU A 170 -7.44 -20.65 -11.47
CA GLU A 170 -6.80 -20.51 -10.17
C GLU A 170 -5.44 -19.87 -10.31
N ARG A 171 -5.07 -19.07 -9.32
CA ARG A 171 -3.73 -18.51 -9.14
C ARG A 171 -3.21 -18.88 -7.76
N LEU A 172 -2.01 -19.40 -7.73
CA LEU A 172 -1.35 -19.79 -6.48
C LEU A 172 -0.27 -18.77 -6.15
N PHE A 173 -0.33 -18.25 -4.92
CA PHE A 173 0.64 -17.31 -4.39
C PHE A 173 1.31 -17.88 -3.14
N LEU A 174 2.58 -17.53 -2.97
CA LEU A 174 3.27 -17.67 -1.70
C LEU A 174 3.20 -16.33 -0.97
N VAL A 175 2.70 -16.34 0.25
CA VAL A 175 2.54 -15.14 1.08
C VAL A 175 3.43 -15.27 2.29
N ARG A 176 4.37 -14.33 2.45
CA ARG A 176 5.21 -14.20 3.64
C ARG A 176 4.59 -13.20 4.59
N HIS A 177 4.33 -13.62 5.81
CA HIS A 177 3.92 -12.78 6.91
C HIS A 177 5.02 -11.78 7.32
N PRO A 178 4.67 -10.68 7.97
CA PRO A 178 5.65 -9.77 8.58
C PRO A 178 6.60 -10.49 9.55
N GLU A 179 6.12 -11.54 10.22
CA GLU A 179 6.87 -12.39 11.15
C GLU A 179 7.79 -13.41 10.45
N GLY A 180 7.80 -13.46 9.12
CA GLY A 180 8.66 -14.33 8.31
C GLY A 180 8.07 -15.68 7.89
N ARG A 181 6.95 -16.11 8.47
CA ARG A 181 6.26 -17.36 8.09
C ARG A 181 5.73 -17.25 6.65
N VAL A 182 5.85 -18.32 5.87
CA VAL A 182 5.35 -18.38 4.48
C VAL A 182 4.19 -19.37 4.39
N GLU A 183 3.10 -18.92 3.80
CA GLU A 183 1.91 -19.75 3.56
C GLU A 183 1.49 -19.68 2.09
N ARG A 184 0.77 -20.70 1.64
CA ARG A 184 0.20 -20.73 0.28
C ARG A 184 -1.20 -20.16 0.31
N VAL A 185 -1.49 -19.30 -0.68
CA VAL A 185 -2.82 -18.73 -0.89
C VAL A 185 -3.25 -19.02 -2.32
N GLN A 186 -4.45 -19.56 -2.45
CA GLN A 186 -5.10 -19.85 -3.72
C GLN A 186 -6.17 -18.79 -3.98
N VAL A 187 -6.10 -18.16 -5.14
CA VAL A 187 -7.10 -17.18 -5.61
C VAL A 187 -7.83 -17.80 -6.80
N GLU A 188 -9.13 -18.02 -6.65
CA GLU A 188 -10.02 -18.53 -7.68
C GLU A 188 -10.71 -17.38 -8.42
N ILE A 189 -10.66 -17.41 -9.75
CA ILE A 189 -11.41 -16.52 -10.64
C ILE A 189 -12.72 -17.23 -11.00
N THR A 190 -13.86 -16.71 -10.58
CA THR A 190 -15.15 -17.34 -10.84
C THR A 190 -15.66 -17.03 -12.25
N GLN A 191 -16.42 -17.94 -12.82
CA GLN A 191 -17.11 -17.70 -14.09
C GLN A 191 -18.06 -16.50 -14.04
N GLN A 192 -18.59 -16.21 -12.86
CA GLN A 192 -19.41 -15.01 -12.62
C GLN A 192 -18.61 -13.73 -12.88
N ALA A 193 -17.39 -13.61 -12.34
CA ALA A 193 -16.51 -12.45 -12.55
C ALA A 193 -16.18 -12.31 -14.04
N VAL A 194 -15.80 -13.40 -14.71
CA VAL A 194 -15.50 -13.41 -16.15
C VAL A 194 -16.70 -12.91 -16.96
N GLY A 195 -17.90 -13.41 -16.65
CA GLY A 195 -19.13 -13.00 -17.33
C GLY A 195 -19.52 -11.55 -17.10
N VAL A 196 -19.30 -11.01 -15.90
CA VAL A 196 -19.56 -9.60 -15.58
C VAL A 196 -18.63 -8.68 -16.37
N VAL A 197 -17.33 -8.96 -16.33
CA VAL A 197 -16.30 -8.18 -17.06
C VAL A 197 -16.54 -8.21 -18.57
N GLY A 198 -16.78 -9.39 -19.13
CA GLY A 198 -17.04 -9.56 -20.57
C GLY A 198 -18.25 -8.76 -21.05
N ARG A 199 -19.35 -8.76 -20.28
CA ARG A 199 -20.55 -7.96 -20.61
C ARG A 199 -20.30 -6.47 -20.53
N ALA A 200 -19.62 -6.01 -19.48
CA ALA A 200 -19.41 -4.59 -19.24
C ALA A 200 -18.41 -3.97 -20.22
N THR A 201 -17.34 -4.68 -20.56
CA THR A 201 -16.27 -4.19 -21.45
C THR A 201 -16.48 -4.54 -22.91
N ARG A 202 -17.39 -5.46 -23.22
CA ARG A 202 -17.56 -6.09 -24.55
C ARG A 202 -16.27 -6.76 -25.08
N ARG A 203 -15.40 -7.19 -24.17
CA ARG A 203 -14.12 -7.86 -24.46
C ARG A 203 -14.09 -9.24 -23.83
N SER A 204 -13.31 -10.14 -24.42
CA SER A 204 -13.04 -11.46 -23.85
C SER A 204 -11.62 -11.47 -23.29
N PHE A 205 -11.48 -11.88 -22.04
CA PHE A 205 -10.18 -12.06 -21.39
C PHE A 205 -10.03 -13.55 -21.06
N PRO A 206 -9.05 -14.24 -21.69
CA PRO A 206 -8.78 -15.64 -21.38
C PRO A 206 -8.59 -15.83 -19.87
N ILE A 207 -9.28 -16.81 -19.29
CA ILE A 207 -9.27 -16.97 -17.82
C ILE A 207 -7.87 -17.30 -17.29
N ALA A 208 -7.02 -17.90 -18.11
CA ALA A 208 -5.61 -18.17 -17.81
C ALA A 208 -4.67 -17.00 -18.12
N GLY A 209 -5.17 -15.92 -18.73
CA GLY A 209 -4.37 -14.80 -19.22
C GLY A 209 -3.88 -13.84 -18.13
N ASP A 210 -3.00 -12.94 -18.54
CA ASP A 210 -2.31 -11.98 -17.66
C ASP A 210 -3.26 -10.99 -17.00
N PHE A 211 -4.35 -10.63 -17.69
CA PHE A 211 -5.38 -9.78 -17.08
C PHE A 211 -5.88 -10.36 -15.76
N TRP A 212 -6.28 -11.64 -15.73
CA TRP A 212 -6.79 -12.27 -14.53
C TRP A 212 -5.71 -12.54 -13.48
N THR A 213 -4.46 -12.69 -13.90
CA THR A 213 -3.33 -12.78 -12.98
C THR A 213 -3.13 -11.45 -12.25
N ALA A 214 -3.16 -10.33 -12.98
CA ALA A 214 -3.08 -9.00 -12.37
C ALA A 214 -4.26 -8.73 -11.41
N GLN A 215 -5.49 -9.15 -11.78
CA GLN A 215 -6.65 -9.01 -10.90
C GLN A 215 -6.53 -9.87 -9.64
N ALA A 216 -5.95 -11.06 -9.74
CA ALA A 216 -5.72 -11.94 -8.59
C ALA A 216 -4.66 -11.36 -7.63
N GLU A 217 -3.58 -10.79 -8.17
CA GLU A 217 -2.57 -10.07 -7.40
C GLU A 217 -3.17 -8.87 -6.68
N HIS A 218 -3.96 -8.05 -7.38
CA HIS A 218 -4.64 -6.90 -6.81
C HIS A 218 -5.59 -7.29 -5.69
N ALA A 219 -6.48 -8.26 -5.93
CA ALA A 219 -7.45 -8.72 -4.94
C ALA A 219 -6.79 -9.31 -3.69
N LEU A 220 -5.73 -10.12 -3.87
CA LEU A 220 -4.96 -10.66 -2.74
C LEU A 220 -4.24 -9.56 -1.98
N GLY A 221 -3.61 -8.62 -2.68
CA GLY A 221 -2.93 -7.48 -2.07
C GLY A 221 -3.89 -6.63 -1.24
N ALA A 222 -5.07 -6.32 -1.77
CA ALA A 222 -6.11 -5.57 -1.07
C ALA A 222 -6.60 -6.34 0.17
N PHE A 223 -6.86 -7.65 0.05
CA PHE A 223 -7.28 -8.47 1.19
C PHE A 223 -6.23 -8.49 2.32
N LEU A 224 -4.97 -8.76 1.97
CA LEU A 224 -3.87 -8.79 2.94
C LEU A 224 -3.68 -7.44 3.61
N TRP A 225 -3.88 -6.36 2.85
CA TRP A 225 -3.83 -5.00 3.34
C TRP A 225 -4.99 -4.69 4.29
N ASP A 226 -6.23 -4.97 3.87
CA ASP A 226 -7.43 -4.61 4.61
C ASP A 226 -7.63 -5.43 5.87
N GLU A 227 -7.40 -6.74 5.78
CA GLU A 227 -7.67 -7.69 6.87
C GLU A 227 -6.44 -7.90 7.79
N GLY A 228 -5.24 -7.57 7.33
CA GLY A 228 -4.00 -7.82 8.09
C GLY A 228 -3.72 -9.30 8.36
N ARG A 229 -4.32 -10.21 7.60
CA ARG A 229 -4.23 -11.66 7.76
C ARG A 229 -4.36 -12.38 6.43
N ILE A 230 -3.97 -13.64 6.40
CA ILE A 230 -4.19 -14.51 5.23
C ILE A 230 -5.69 -14.87 5.10
N PRO A 231 -6.20 -15.03 3.87
CA PRO A 231 -7.55 -15.50 3.63
C PRO A 231 -7.85 -16.81 4.37
N PRO A 232 -9.08 -17.01 4.87
CA PRO A 232 -9.47 -18.24 5.57
C PRO A 232 -9.10 -19.49 4.78
N HIS A 233 -8.49 -20.47 5.43
CA HIS A 233 -8.01 -21.71 4.81
C HIS A 233 -7.02 -21.52 3.65
N GLY A 234 -6.39 -20.34 3.53
CA GLY A 234 -5.51 -20.01 2.42
C GLY A 234 -6.21 -19.89 1.07
N ARG A 235 -7.52 -19.56 1.03
CA ARG A 235 -8.31 -19.48 -0.19
C ARG A 235 -9.16 -18.22 -0.24
N MET A 236 -9.27 -17.63 -1.44
CA MET A 236 -10.22 -16.57 -1.73
C MET A 236 -10.75 -16.71 -3.16
N SER A 237 -11.89 -16.07 -3.44
CA SER A 237 -12.50 -16.11 -4.77
C SER A 237 -12.83 -14.71 -5.24
N ILE A 238 -12.53 -14.42 -6.51
CA ILE A 238 -12.94 -13.19 -7.19
C ILE A 238 -14.30 -13.45 -7.84
N THR A 239 -15.34 -12.85 -7.30
CA THR A 239 -16.72 -12.96 -7.81
C THR A 239 -17.16 -11.72 -8.60
N ALA A 240 -16.51 -10.58 -8.35
CA ALA A 240 -16.71 -9.31 -9.04
C ALA A 240 -15.40 -8.51 -8.99
N LEU A 241 -15.25 -7.55 -9.89
CA LEU A 241 -14.20 -6.55 -9.85
C LEU A 241 -14.77 -5.25 -9.30
N ASP A 242 -13.94 -4.46 -8.61
CA ASP A 242 -14.28 -3.11 -8.20
C ASP A 242 -14.32 -2.14 -9.40
N GLN A 243 -14.69 -0.89 -9.15
CA GLN A 243 -14.82 0.11 -10.20
C GLN A 243 -13.47 0.39 -10.89
N ALA A 244 -12.38 0.46 -10.15
CA ALA A 244 -11.05 0.75 -10.69
C ALA A 244 -10.56 -0.40 -11.60
N ALA A 245 -10.75 -1.64 -11.16
CA ALA A 245 -10.42 -2.82 -11.95
C ALA A 245 -11.30 -2.95 -13.22
N MET A 246 -12.56 -2.51 -13.16
CA MET A 246 -13.44 -2.45 -14.34
C MET A 246 -13.02 -1.38 -15.34
N GLU A 247 -12.56 -0.22 -14.88
CA GLU A 247 -11.99 0.83 -15.74
C GLU A 247 -10.69 0.37 -16.40
N LEU A 248 -9.83 -0.32 -15.64
CA LEU A 248 -8.60 -0.94 -16.16
C LEU A 248 -8.93 -1.98 -17.23
N ALA A 249 -9.94 -2.84 -17.03
CA ALA A 249 -10.38 -3.80 -18.03
C ALA A 249 -10.77 -3.14 -19.36
N GLY A 250 -11.41 -1.96 -19.29
CA GLY A 250 -11.76 -1.18 -20.47
C GLY A 250 -10.55 -0.66 -21.27
N ARG A 251 -9.41 -0.44 -20.60
CA ARG A 251 -8.17 0.14 -21.18
C ARG A 251 -7.04 -0.88 -21.32
N TRP A 252 -7.27 -2.16 -20.99
CA TRP A 252 -6.23 -3.17 -21.00
C TRP A 252 -5.59 -3.35 -22.36
N GLU A 253 -4.28 -3.12 -22.47
CA GLU A 253 -3.48 -3.27 -23.69
C GLU A 253 -2.47 -4.44 -23.60
N GLY A 254 -2.60 -5.30 -22.58
CA GLY A 254 -1.75 -6.49 -22.42
C GLY A 254 -1.92 -7.48 -23.55
N GLN A 255 -0.86 -8.23 -23.86
CA GLN A 255 -0.93 -9.36 -24.79
C GLN A 255 -1.62 -10.53 -24.05
N ASP A 256 -2.79 -10.91 -24.55
CA ASP A 256 -3.50 -12.14 -24.13
C ASP A 256 -3.06 -13.34 -24.98
#